data_4966c8dd04ea050e1315e30dbd7e8f8e
#
_entry.id   4966c8dd04ea050e1315e30dbd7e8f8e
#
_cell.length_a   1.000
_cell.length_b   1.000
_cell.length_c   1.000
_cell.angle_alpha   90.00
_cell.angle_beta   90.00
_cell.angle_gamma   90.00
#
_symmetry.space_group_name_H-M   'P 1'
#
loop_
_entity.id
_entity.type
_entity.pdbx_description
1 polymer ?
#
loop_
_entity_poly.entity_id
_entity_poly.type
_entity_poly.pdbx_seq_one_letter_code
_entity_poly.pdbx_strand_id
1 'polypeptide(L)'
;HEIGDFLTEYMERVSDSEHIEHLVFDYDSERLILLKTFQIFQRSLGDRAFSRLNAKQTDLADAFGIYHFEALTLGIQPILDQLSPDDEIQMARLGEAIMSLKKEPEFIGMTKGGGKNSLGLLKRRVAFAAEKLSTVLA
;
A
#
# COMPACT_ATOMS: atom_id res chain seq x y z
N HIS A 1 -10.21 -16.09 -5.99
CA HIS A 1 -9.26 -16.22 -4.87
C HIS A 1 -9.45 -15.10 -3.87
N GLU A 2 -9.49 -15.45 -2.62
CA GLU A 2 -9.54 -14.50 -1.52
C GLU A 2 -8.12 -14.08 -1.12
N ILE A 3 -8.00 -12.91 -0.49
CA ILE A 3 -6.69 -12.41 -0.03
C ILE A 3 -6.06 -13.36 0.99
N GLY A 4 -6.87 -14.05 1.81
CA GLY A 4 -6.38 -15.05 2.76
C GLY A 4 -5.65 -16.20 2.06
N ASP A 5 -6.16 -16.67 0.94
CA ASP A 5 -5.50 -17.73 0.16
C ASP A 5 -4.18 -17.25 -0.42
N PHE A 6 -4.13 -16.02 -0.91
CA PHE A 6 -2.90 -15.41 -1.43
C PHE A 6 -1.83 -15.33 -0.35
N LEU A 7 -2.18 -14.84 0.84
CA LEU A 7 -1.25 -14.74 1.95
C LEU A 7 -0.78 -16.11 2.43
N THR A 8 -1.70 -17.07 2.49
CA THR A 8 -1.37 -18.45 2.87
C THR A 8 -0.37 -19.07 1.91
N GLU A 9 -0.63 -18.96 0.61
CA GLU A 9 0.30 -19.44 -0.41
C GLU A 9 1.68 -18.81 -0.30
N TYR A 10 1.72 -17.49 -0.08
CA TYR A 10 2.98 -16.77 0.09
C TYR A 10 3.74 -17.28 1.31
N MET A 11 3.06 -17.44 2.45
CA MET A 11 3.68 -17.92 3.68
C MET A 11 4.15 -19.37 3.56
N GLU A 12 3.39 -20.23 2.89
CA GLU A 12 3.80 -21.60 2.64
C GLU A 12 5.07 -21.67 1.79
N ARG A 13 5.15 -20.85 0.74
CA ARG A 13 6.34 -20.79 -0.11
C ARG A 13 7.57 -20.35 0.65
N VAL A 14 7.43 -19.36 1.54
CA VAL A 14 8.52 -18.85 2.36
C VAL A 14 8.97 -19.88 3.40
N SER A 15 8.03 -20.65 3.96
CA SER A 15 8.28 -21.61 5.02
C SER A 15 8.69 -22.99 4.53
N ASP A 16 8.52 -23.28 3.24
CA ASP A 16 8.81 -24.59 2.67
C ASP A 16 10.32 -24.80 2.54
N SER A 17 10.87 -25.69 3.38
CA SER A 17 12.31 -25.96 3.42
C SER A 17 12.86 -26.57 2.12
N GLU A 18 12.01 -27.24 1.34
CA GLU A 18 12.42 -27.78 0.05
C GLU A 18 12.63 -26.69 -0.99
N HIS A 19 11.97 -25.57 -0.82
CA HIS A 19 12.06 -24.42 -1.69
C HIS A 19 13.11 -23.40 -1.25
N ILE A 20 13.65 -23.53 -0.03
CA ILE A 20 14.66 -22.61 0.50
C ILE A 20 15.93 -22.60 -0.37
N GLU A 21 16.29 -23.73 -0.97
CA GLU A 21 17.42 -23.80 -1.89
C GLU A 21 17.19 -23.02 -3.19
N HIS A 22 15.93 -22.79 -3.55
CA HIS A 22 15.54 -22.11 -4.78
C HIS A 22 14.96 -20.71 -4.54
N LEU A 23 14.42 -20.48 -3.35
CA LEU A 23 13.90 -19.21 -2.90
C LEU A 23 14.76 -18.72 -1.75
N VAL A 24 15.79 -17.97 -2.09
CA VAL A 24 16.55 -17.26 -1.04
C VAL A 24 15.65 -16.16 -0.53
N PHE A 25 14.86 -16.46 0.53
CA PHE A 25 14.10 -15.43 1.23
C PHE A 25 15.05 -14.72 2.19
N ASP A 26 15.43 -13.51 1.81
CA ASP A 26 16.31 -12.68 2.61
C ASP A 26 15.46 -11.86 3.58
N TYR A 27 15.37 -12.33 4.83
CA TYR A 27 14.59 -11.66 5.88
C TYR A 27 15.09 -10.25 6.15
N ASP A 28 16.40 -10.01 6.06
CA ASP A 28 16.96 -8.68 6.30
C ASP A 28 16.57 -7.71 5.21
N SER A 29 16.62 -8.13 3.94
CA SER A 29 16.16 -7.30 2.81
C SER A 29 14.68 -7.01 2.91
N GLU A 30 13.86 -8.01 3.24
CA GLU A 30 12.41 -7.83 3.38
C GLU A 30 12.08 -6.90 4.54
N ARG A 31 12.80 -6.99 5.64
CA ARG A 31 12.63 -6.08 6.76
C ARG A 31 12.94 -4.64 6.37
N LEU A 32 14.01 -4.42 5.61
CA LEU A 32 14.38 -3.09 5.14
C LEU A 32 13.33 -2.51 4.21
N ILE A 33 12.77 -3.33 3.32
CA ILE A 33 11.67 -2.92 2.43
C ILE A 33 10.46 -2.51 3.26
N LEU A 34 10.09 -3.30 4.24
CA LEU A 34 8.96 -3.01 5.12
C LEU A 34 9.16 -1.70 5.89
N LEU A 35 10.34 -1.53 6.49
CA LEU A 35 10.68 -0.31 7.23
C LEU A 35 10.63 0.92 6.32
N LYS A 36 11.22 0.82 5.14
CA LYS A 36 11.19 1.93 4.17
C LYS A 36 9.76 2.27 3.76
N THR A 37 8.95 1.26 3.50
CA THR A 37 7.54 1.45 3.15
C THR A 37 6.80 2.25 4.21
N PHE A 38 6.93 1.85 5.48
CA PHE A 38 6.26 2.58 6.56
C PHE A 38 6.83 3.96 6.79
N GLN A 39 8.14 4.14 6.65
CA GLN A 39 8.76 5.47 6.75
C GLN A 39 8.21 6.42 5.69
N ILE A 40 8.06 5.94 4.46
CA ILE A 40 7.52 6.73 3.37
C ILE A 40 6.10 7.22 3.67
N PHE A 41 5.23 6.34 4.15
CA PHE A 41 3.86 6.75 4.48
C PHE A 41 3.82 7.66 5.70
N GLN A 42 4.65 7.39 6.72
CA GLN A 42 4.76 8.25 7.88
C GLN A 42 5.22 9.67 7.48
N ARG A 43 6.24 9.78 6.64
CA ARG A 43 6.80 11.05 6.21
C ARG A 43 5.89 11.81 5.25
N SER A 44 5.11 11.11 4.44
CA SER A 44 4.23 11.73 3.45
C SER A 44 2.88 12.15 4.02
N LEU A 45 2.32 11.39 4.95
CA LEU A 45 0.94 11.64 5.41
C LEU A 45 0.74 11.45 6.92
N GLY A 46 1.73 10.95 7.65
CA GLY A 46 1.67 10.79 9.11
C GLY A 46 0.94 9.52 9.56
N ASP A 47 0.51 9.54 10.80
CA ASP A 47 -0.04 8.35 11.48
C ASP A 47 -1.35 7.85 10.87
N ARG A 48 -2.07 8.70 10.17
CA ARG A 48 -3.37 8.36 9.56
C ARG A 48 -3.27 8.08 8.07
N ALA A 49 -2.07 7.72 7.58
CA ALA A 49 -1.85 7.46 6.15
C ALA A 49 -2.79 6.39 5.59
N PHE A 50 -3.15 5.39 6.40
CA PHE A 50 -4.01 4.29 5.98
C PHE A 50 -5.48 4.47 6.34
N SER A 51 -5.85 5.66 6.81
CA SER A 51 -7.24 5.98 7.12
C SER A 51 -8.00 6.42 5.86
N ARG A 52 -9.31 6.23 5.86
CA ARG A 52 -10.17 6.82 4.83
C ARG A 52 -10.35 8.31 5.10
N LEU A 53 -10.89 9.03 4.13
CA LEU A 53 -11.30 10.42 4.37
C LEU A 53 -12.55 10.46 5.25
N ASN A 54 -12.71 11.55 5.98
CA ASN A 54 -13.95 11.84 6.70
C ASN A 54 -15.10 12.08 5.70
N ALA A 55 -16.33 12.13 6.20
CA ALA A 55 -17.51 12.29 5.35
C ALA A 55 -17.50 13.57 4.51
N LYS A 56 -16.86 14.63 5.01
CA LYS A 56 -16.76 15.92 4.31
C LYS A 56 -15.57 15.99 3.36
N GLN A 57 -14.73 14.95 3.31
CA GLN A 57 -13.50 14.89 2.51
C GLN A 57 -12.53 16.06 2.80
N THR A 58 -12.54 16.55 4.03
CA THR A 58 -11.68 17.65 4.45
C THR A 58 -10.44 17.19 5.20
N ASP A 59 -10.45 15.99 5.78
CA ASP A 59 -9.34 15.42 6.53
C ASP A 59 -9.46 13.90 6.57
N LEU A 60 -8.42 13.26 7.09
CA LEU A 60 -8.40 11.81 7.34
C LEU A 60 -9.22 11.48 8.58
N ALA A 61 -9.95 10.37 8.53
CA ALA A 61 -10.66 9.84 9.68
C ALA A 61 -9.67 9.22 10.69
N ASP A 62 -10.12 9.03 11.93
CA ASP A 62 -9.30 8.42 12.98
C ASP A 62 -9.46 6.89 13.05
N ALA A 63 -9.64 6.26 11.90
CA ALA A 63 -9.88 4.82 11.81
C ALA A 63 -8.97 4.19 10.76
N PHE A 64 -8.29 3.12 11.13
CA PHE A 64 -7.47 2.34 10.22
C PHE A 64 -8.35 1.65 9.16
N GLY A 65 -7.98 1.80 7.89
CA GLY A 65 -8.68 1.17 6.79
C GLY A 65 -7.83 0.06 6.17
N ILE A 66 -8.27 -1.19 6.33
CA ILE A 66 -7.51 -2.33 5.82
C ILE A 66 -7.32 -2.27 4.29
N TYR A 67 -8.35 -1.82 3.57
CA TYR A 67 -8.27 -1.73 2.10
C TYR A 67 -7.33 -0.60 1.65
N HIS A 68 -7.27 0.50 2.40
CA HIS A 68 -6.28 1.56 2.18
C HIS A 68 -4.87 1.06 2.45
N PHE A 69 -4.69 0.32 3.54
CA PHE A 69 -3.41 -0.27 3.90
C PHE A 69 -2.90 -1.18 2.78
N GLU A 70 -3.73 -2.11 2.31
CA GLU A 70 -3.36 -3.03 1.24
C GLU A 70 -3.03 -2.29 -0.06
N ALA A 71 -3.89 -1.39 -0.49
CA ALA A 71 -3.72 -0.68 -1.74
C ALA A 71 -2.44 0.16 -1.74
N LEU A 72 -2.19 0.89 -0.66
CA LEU A 72 -1.05 1.79 -0.57
C LEU A 72 0.26 1.04 -0.38
N THR A 73 0.31 0.08 0.55
CA THR A 73 1.56 -0.65 0.81
C THR A 73 1.99 -1.50 -0.36
N LEU A 74 1.06 -2.11 -1.07
CA LEU A 74 1.37 -2.90 -2.26
C LEU A 74 1.53 -2.02 -3.49
N GLY A 75 0.73 -0.96 -3.60
CA GLY A 75 0.78 -0.05 -4.74
C GLY A 75 2.06 0.78 -4.82
N ILE A 76 2.73 1.01 -3.70
CA ILE A 76 3.99 1.77 -3.68
C ILE A 76 5.20 0.92 -4.08
N GLN A 77 5.10 -0.41 -4.01
CA GLN A 77 6.26 -1.29 -4.21
C GLN A 77 6.96 -1.10 -5.56
N PRO A 78 6.25 -0.93 -6.70
CA PRO A 78 6.92 -0.77 -7.99
C PRO A 78 7.84 0.45 -8.07
N ILE A 79 7.61 1.48 -7.26
CA ILE A 79 8.40 2.71 -7.29
C ILE A 79 9.22 2.93 -6.03
N LEU A 80 9.20 1.98 -5.11
CA LEU A 80 9.82 2.15 -3.78
C LEU A 80 11.30 2.53 -3.86
N ASP A 81 12.04 1.91 -4.78
CA ASP A 81 13.48 2.18 -4.95
C ASP A 81 13.78 3.60 -5.44
N GLN A 82 12.80 4.25 -6.02
CA GLN A 82 12.93 5.60 -6.56
C GLN A 82 12.48 6.67 -5.57
N LEU A 83 12.01 6.26 -4.39
CA LEU A 83 11.56 7.15 -3.34
C LEU A 83 12.60 7.25 -2.24
N SER A 84 12.70 8.44 -1.65
CA SER A 84 13.57 8.69 -0.51
C SER A 84 12.75 9.30 0.64
N PRO A 85 12.67 8.63 1.80
CA PRO A 85 11.95 9.18 2.94
C PRO A 85 12.52 10.51 3.43
N ASP A 86 13.78 10.79 3.15
CA ASP A 86 14.45 12.03 3.56
C ASP A 86 14.26 13.19 2.58
N ASP A 87 13.69 12.93 1.41
CA ASP A 87 13.36 13.98 0.43
C ASP A 87 12.00 14.60 0.78
N GLU A 88 12.04 15.73 1.46
CA GLU A 88 10.84 16.41 1.94
C GLU A 88 9.91 16.84 0.82
N ILE A 89 10.46 17.28 -0.30
CA ILE A 89 9.66 17.69 -1.47
C ILE A 89 8.94 16.50 -2.07
N GLN A 90 9.66 15.40 -2.24
CA GLN A 90 9.08 14.17 -2.76
C GLN A 90 7.99 13.63 -1.82
N MET A 91 8.24 13.65 -0.50
CA MET A 91 7.26 13.20 0.48
C MET A 91 6.00 14.07 0.50
N ALA A 92 6.16 15.39 0.36
CA ALA A 92 5.00 16.28 0.24
C ALA A 92 4.17 15.99 -1.01
N ARG A 93 4.82 15.77 -2.15
CA ARG A 93 4.15 15.41 -3.40
C ARG A 93 3.44 14.06 -3.27
N LEU A 94 4.05 13.11 -2.60
CA LEU A 94 3.44 11.80 -2.36
C LEU A 94 2.21 11.94 -1.48
N GLY A 95 2.28 12.73 -0.42
CA GLY A 95 1.13 13.01 0.44
C GLY A 95 -0.05 13.60 -0.34
N GLU A 96 0.22 14.57 -1.23
CA GLU A 96 -0.80 15.13 -2.10
C GLU A 96 -1.41 14.08 -3.05
N ALA A 97 -0.57 13.22 -3.61
CA ALA A 97 -1.04 12.16 -4.49
C ALA A 97 -1.94 11.17 -3.75
N ILE A 98 -1.57 10.80 -2.53
CA ILE A 98 -2.38 9.90 -1.70
C ILE A 98 -3.72 10.55 -1.35
N MET A 99 -3.73 11.80 -0.94
CA MET A 99 -4.98 12.51 -0.65
C MET A 99 -5.88 12.61 -1.89
N SER A 100 -5.29 12.87 -3.04
CA SER A 100 -6.02 12.89 -4.30
C SER A 100 -6.60 11.52 -4.66
N LEU A 101 -5.83 10.45 -4.46
CA LEU A 101 -6.29 9.08 -4.65
C LEU A 101 -7.51 8.77 -3.78
N LYS A 102 -7.48 9.15 -2.52
CA LYS A 102 -8.56 8.90 -1.57
C LYS A 102 -9.85 9.65 -1.91
N LYS A 103 -9.78 10.68 -2.74
CA LYS A 103 -10.94 11.44 -3.22
C LYS A 103 -11.53 10.88 -4.50
N GLU A 104 -10.82 9.98 -5.19
CA GLU A 104 -11.31 9.40 -6.45
C GLU A 104 -12.53 8.50 -6.18
N PRO A 105 -13.67 8.75 -6.86
CA PRO A 105 -14.87 7.94 -6.64
C PRO A 105 -14.66 6.45 -6.88
N GLU A 106 -13.84 6.09 -7.85
CA GLU A 106 -13.51 4.69 -8.14
C GLU A 106 -12.77 4.04 -6.98
N PHE A 107 -11.82 4.75 -6.38
CA PHE A 107 -11.09 4.24 -5.23
C PHE A 107 -12.00 4.12 -4.00
N ILE A 108 -12.85 5.09 -3.79
CA ILE A 108 -13.85 5.05 -2.70
C ILE A 108 -14.74 3.82 -2.85
N GLY A 109 -15.21 3.55 -4.07
CA GLY A 109 -16.03 2.37 -4.34
C GLY A 109 -15.33 1.04 -4.06
N MET A 110 -14.01 1.00 -4.21
CA MET A 110 -13.20 -0.21 -3.96
C MET A 110 -12.76 -0.36 -2.50
N THR A 111 -12.93 0.67 -1.68
CA THR A 111 -12.39 0.69 -0.30
C THR A 111 -13.42 0.93 0.78
N LYS A 112 -14.62 1.38 0.44
CA LYS A 112 -15.68 1.69 1.40
C LYS A 112 -16.58 0.48 1.61
N GLY A 113 -16.91 0.21 2.88
CA GLY A 113 -17.81 -0.88 3.26
C GLY A 113 -17.07 -2.20 3.44
N GLY A 114 -17.81 -3.27 3.67
CA GLY A 114 -17.26 -4.61 3.82
C GLY A 114 -17.32 -5.44 2.55
N GLY A 115 -16.79 -6.65 2.59
CA GLY A 115 -16.92 -7.60 1.50
C GLY A 115 -16.04 -7.29 0.27
N LYS A 116 -14.98 -6.51 0.43
CA LYS A 116 -14.08 -6.10 -0.66
C LYS A 116 -12.78 -6.88 -0.71
N ASN A 117 -12.77 -8.11 -0.22
CA ASN A 117 -11.54 -8.86 -0.01
C ASN A 117 -11.28 -9.96 -1.06
N SER A 118 -11.98 -9.96 -2.18
CA SER A 118 -11.65 -10.86 -3.28
C SER A 118 -10.31 -10.50 -3.94
N LEU A 119 -9.64 -11.48 -4.53
CA LEU A 119 -8.37 -11.25 -5.21
C LEU A 119 -8.53 -10.26 -6.37
N GLY A 120 -9.63 -10.32 -7.10
CA GLY A 120 -9.90 -9.39 -8.20
C GLY A 120 -9.99 -7.95 -7.74
N LEU A 121 -10.71 -7.70 -6.65
CA LEU A 121 -10.81 -6.35 -6.06
C LEU A 121 -9.47 -5.88 -5.49
N LEU A 122 -8.74 -6.77 -4.84
CA LEU A 122 -7.39 -6.45 -4.35
C LEU A 122 -6.49 -5.98 -5.49
N LYS A 123 -6.43 -6.76 -6.57
CA LYS A 123 -5.60 -6.40 -7.73
C LYS A 123 -6.01 -5.06 -8.33
N ARG A 124 -7.30 -4.79 -8.43
CA ARG A 124 -7.80 -3.55 -9.01
C ARG A 124 -7.44 -2.33 -8.16
N ARG A 125 -7.63 -2.39 -6.84
CA ARG A 125 -7.29 -1.25 -5.99
C ARG A 125 -5.77 -1.05 -5.87
N VAL A 126 -4.98 -2.12 -5.89
CA VAL A 126 -3.52 -2.01 -5.91
C VAL A 126 -3.05 -1.36 -7.21
N ALA A 127 -3.56 -1.80 -8.36
CA ALA A 127 -3.21 -1.23 -9.66
C ALA A 127 -3.61 0.24 -9.76
N PHE A 128 -4.79 0.58 -9.27
CA PHE A 128 -5.28 1.97 -9.27
C PHE A 128 -4.39 2.85 -8.40
N ALA A 129 -4.03 2.39 -7.21
CA ALA A 129 -3.13 3.10 -6.33
C ALA A 129 -1.73 3.25 -6.95
N ALA A 130 -1.19 2.17 -7.52
CA ALA A 130 0.13 2.20 -8.15
C ALA A 130 0.21 3.23 -9.26
N GLU A 131 -0.80 3.29 -10.11
CA GLU A 131 -0.88 4.28 -11.19
C GLU A 131 -0.86 5.71 -10.64
N LYS A 132 -1.68 5.96 -9.63
CA LYS A 132 -1.77 7.29 -9.02
C LYS A 132 -0.48 7.68 -8.31
N LEU A 133 0.12 6.77 -7.56
CA LEU A 133 1.35 7.03 -6.81
C LEU A 133 2.54 7.24 -7.75
N SER A 134 2.57 6.60 -8.90
CA SER A 134 3.66 6.76 -9.87
C SER A 134 3.76 8.18 -10.43
N THR A 135 2.69 8.96 -10.36
CA THR A 135 2.72 10.35 -10.82
C THR A 135 3.71 11.22 -10.06
N VAL A 136 4.09 10.80 -8.87
CA VAL A 136 5.08 11.52 -8.04
C VAL A 136 6.46 11.57 -8.70
N LEU A 137 6.75 10.60 -9.55
CA LEU A 137 8.04 10.51 -10.26
C LEU A 137 8.09 11.32 -11.56
N ALA A 138 6.96 11.86 -11.98
CA ALA A 138 6.87 12.61 -13.23
C ALA A 138 7.47 14.02 -13.11
#